data_af10764ce4444cd0be390fe09a734df1
#
_entry.id   af10764ce4444cd0be390fe09a734df1
#
_cell.length_a   1.000
_cell.length_b   1.000
_cell.length_c   1.000
_cell.angle_alpha   90.00
_cell.angle_beta   90.00
_cell.angle_gamma   90.00
#
_symmetry.space_group_name_H-M   'P 1'
#
loop_
_entity.id
_entity.type
_entity.pdbx_description
1 polymer ?
#
loop_
_entity_poly.entity_id
_entity_poly.type
_entity_poly.pdbx_seq_one_letter_code
_entity_poly.pdbx_strand_id
1 'polypeptide(L)'
;MPIAIVGIGYVGLVSAACFADLGVEVYCVDVDEAKIQRLRDGEIPIYEPGLDALVRRGVEAGRLHFSTSIAEVLPHVEIIFSAVGTPPDEDGSADLRHVLSVARAIGEAMTDYCLVVTKSTVPVGTYLKVRETIEAAQRERGVSIPFDVASNPEFLKEGNAIEDFMRPDRVVVGVDSDRARELMTRLYKPILLNNFRVIFMDIASAEITKYAANAMLATRISFMNEVANLCEAVGANVSMVRQGIGSDARIGSKFLYSGCGYGGSCFPKDVQAFIRTAKEYGRPMRVLEAVEAVNDAQKHVLFEKFSRYFGGDLKGRRVAVWGLAFKPETDDMREAPSLVLINSLLEAGCEVAVYDPIAMPEARRRLGDRVRYARDVYDSALDVDAIFHVTEWKAFRMPAWEVLHRSVKTPLLIDGRNVFDTDPVEAGFTLLQIGQ
;
A
#
# COMPACT_ATOMS: atom_id res chain seq x y z
N MET A 1 -28.05 8.47 6.93
CA MET A 1 -28.03 7.75 5.63
C MET A 1 -27.08 6.57 5.82
N PRO A 2 -27.64 5.36 5.93
CA PRO A 2 -26.84 4.14 6.03
C PRO A 2 -26.14 3.82 4.71
N ILE A 3 -24.98 3.21 4.80
CA ILE A 3 -24.19 2.74 3.65
C ILE A 3 -23.73 1.30 3.84
N ALA A 4 -23.42 0.60 2.75
CA ALA A 4 -22.73 -0.68 2.80
C ALA A 4 -21.33 -0.57 2.21
N ILE A 5 -20.39 -1.35 2.75
CA ILE A 5 -19.06 -1.55 2.19
C ILE A 5 -18.82 -3.04 2.01
N VAL A 6 -18.65 -3.47 0.78
CA VAL A 6 -18.40 -4.85 0.38
C VAL A 6 -16.91 -5.06 0.13
N GLY A 7 -16.34 -6.07 0.77
CA GLY A 7 -14.91 -6.32 0.78
C GLY A 7 -14.26 -5.66 2.01
N ILE A 8 -14.20 -6.41 3.11
CA ILE A 8 -13.63 -5.94 4.38
C ILE A 8 -12.17 -6.36 4.46
N GLY A 9 -11.42 -5.93 3.44
CA GLY A 9 -9.98 -5.87 3.45
C GLY A 9 -9.50 -4.57 4.09
N TYR A 10 -8.23 -4.21 3.86
CA TYR A 10 -7.62 -3.02 4.45
C TYR A 10 -8.43 -1.74 4.17
N VAL A 11 -8.66 -1.43 2.89
CA VAL A 11 -9.39 -0.21 2.47
C VAL A 11 -10.83 -0.22 2.98
N GLY A 12 -11.51 -1.38 2.87
CA GLY A 12 -12.91 -1.51 3.27
C GLY A 12 -13.10 -1.30 4.76
N LEU A 13 -12.32 -1.97 5.61
CA LEU A 13 -12.46 -1.87 7.07
C LEU A 13 -12.08 -0.49 7.61
N VAL A 14 -10.98 0.09 7.13
CA VAL A 14 -10.57 1.45 7.51
C VAL A 14 -11.65 2.46 7.11
N SER A 15 -12.16 2.38 5.87
CA SER A 15 -13.22 3.28 5.41
C SER A 15 -14.49 3.13 6.23
N ALA A 16 -14.89 1.90 6.53
CA ALA A 16 -16.09 1.61 7.34
C ALA A 16 -15.98 2.18 8.75
N ALA A 17 -14.85 1.95 9.41
CA ALA A 17 -14.60 2.44 10.77
C ALA A 17 -14.57 3.98 10.81
N CYS A 18 -13.95 4.62 9.82
CA CYS A 18 -13.91 6.09 9.73
C CYS A 18 -15.30 6.69 9.44
N PHE A 19 -16.09 6.13 8.53
CA PHE A 19 -17.47 6.58 8.32
C PHE A 19 -18.33 6.39 9.56
N ALA A 20 -18.18 5.28 10.28
CA ALA A 20 -18.89 5.05 11.53
C ALA A 20 -18.52 6.06 12.62
N ASP A 21 -17.26 6.45 12.72
CA ASP A 21 -16.78 7.49 13.65
C ASP A 21 -17.34 8.88 13.29
N LEU A 22 -17.55 9.15 12.00
CA LEU A 22 -18.24 10.37 11.49
C LEU A 22 -19.76 10.35 11.69
N GLY A 23 -20.32 9.29 12.29
CA GLY A 23 -21.75 9.18 12.60
C GLY A 23 -22.60 8.51 11.51
N VAL A 24 -21.97 7.93 10.49
CA VAL A 24 -22.67 7.15 9.46
C VAL A 24 -22.92 5.72 9.97
N GLU A 25 -24.09 5.18 9.71
CA GLU A 25 -24.37 3.75 9.93
C GLU A 25 -23.83 2.94 8.76
N VAL A 26 -22.96 1.96 9.03
CA VAL A 26 -22.19 1.23 8.02
C VAL A 26 -22.41 -0.27 8.18
N TYR A 27 -22.81 -0.92 7.10
CA TYR A 27 -22.89 -2.37 6.97
C TYR A 27 -21.65 -2.89 6.24
N CYS A 28 -20.81 -3.62 6.96
CA CYS A 28 -19.61 -4.27 6.44
C CYS A 28 -19.97 -5.65 5.92
N VAL A 29 -19.72 -5.90 4.63
CA VAL A 29 -20.06 -7.17 3.99
C VAL A 29 -18.79 -7.84 3.43
N ASP A 30 -18.57 -9.10 3.79
CA ASP A 30 -17.50 -9.91 3.20
C ASP A 30 -17.95 -11.37 3.08
N VAL A 31 -17.56 -12.03 2.01
CA VAL A 31 -17.91 -13.46 1.78
C VAL A 31 -17.14 -14.41 2.70
N ASP A 32 -16.05 -13.95 3.31
CA ASP A 32 -15.25 -14.71 4.27
C ASP A 32 -15.92 -14.74 5.64
N GLU A 33 -16.66 -15.82 5.89
CA GLU A 33 -17.38 -16.04 7.16
C GLU A 33 -16.45 -16.01 8.37
N ALA A 34 -15.24 -16.57 8.25
CA ALA A 34 -14.28 -16.61 9.34
C ALA A 34 -13.78 -15.20 9.70
N LYS A 35 -13.53 -14.35 8.70
CA LYS A 35 -13.17 -12.94 8.89
C LYS A 35 -14.31 -12.18 9.56
N ILE A 36 -15.54 -12.33 9.08
CA ILE A 36 -16.72 -11.67 9.66
C ILE A 36 -16.93 -12.12 11.11
N GLN A 37 -16.74 -13.40 11.42
CA GLN A 37 -16.86 -13.90 12.79
C GLN A 37 -15.80 -13.30 13.71
N ARG A 38 -14.53 -13.25 13.28
CA ARG A 38 -13.45 -12.60 14.04
C ARG A 38 -13.78 -11.13 14.34
N LEU A 39 -14.29 -10.39 13.36
CA LEU A 39 -14.70 -8.99 13.56
C LEU A 39 -15.85 -8.85 14.56
N ARG A 40 -16.84 -9.77 14.53
CA ARG A 40 -17.93 -9.83 15.52
C ARG A 40 -17.42 -10.13 16.93
N ASP A 41 -16.37 -10.94 17.03
CA ASP A 41 -15.70 -11.28 18.30
C ASP A 41 -14.73 -10.18 18.78
N GLY A 42 -14.62 -9.08 18.03
CA GLY A 42 -13.76 -7.93 18.35
C GLY A 42 -12.30 -8.09 17.97
N GLU A 43 -11.98 -9.13 17.17
CA GLU A 43 -10.63 -9.36 16.65
C GLU A 43 -10.47 -8.66 15.30
N ILE A 44 -9.50 -7.76 15.19
CA ILE A 44 -9.24 -7.00 13.96
C ILE A 44 -8.17 -7.71 13.14
N PRO A 45 -8.48 -8.25 11.94
CA PRO A 45 -7.56 -9.06 11.16
C PRO A 45 -6.55 -8.24 10.33
N ILE A 46 -6.41 -6.96 10.62
CA ILE A 46 -5.61 -5.99 9.84
C ILE A 46 -4.81 -5.14 10.81
N TYR A 47 -3.53 -4.96 10.54
CA TYR A 47 -2.71 -4.02 11.29
C TYR A 47 -2.83 -2.60 10.69
N GLU A 48 -3.38 -1.68 11.46
CA GLU A 48 -3.37 -0.24 11.21
C GLU A 48 -3.43 0.48 12.55
N PRO A 49 -2.50 1.41 12.83
CA PRO A 49 -2.49 2.15 14.10
C PRO A 49 -3.82 2.83 14.42
N GLY A 50 -4.41 2.50 15.57
CA GLY A 50 -5.68 3.08 16.03
C GLY A 50 -6.97 2.47 15.47
N LEU A 51 -6.88 1.53 14.53
CA LEU A 51 -8.06 0.91 13.91
C LEU A 51 -8.89 0.11 14.92
N ASP A 52 -8.25 -0.63 15.83
CA ASP A 52 -8.93 -1.42 16.86
C ASP A 52 -9.88 -0.58 17.71
N ALA A 53 -9.39 0.58 18.18
CA ALA A 53 -10.18 1.52 18.97
C ALA A 53 -11.35 2.10 18.16
N LEU A 54 -11.12 2.38 16.88
CA LEU A 54 -12.12 2.96 15.99
C LEU A 54 -13.27 1.97 15.72
N VAL A 55 -12.93 0.73 15.38
CA VAL A 55 -13.90 -0.36 15.13
C VAL A 55 -14.72 -0.62 16.39
N ARG A 56 -14.08 -0.75 17.55
CA ARG A 56 -14.76 -0.98 18.83
C ARG A 56 -15.78 0.12 19.14
N ARG A 57 -15.40 1.40 19.02
CA ARG A 57 -16.32 2.52 19.20
C ARG A 57 -17.49 2.48 18.22
N GLY A 58 -17.25 2.13 16.96
CA GLY A 58 -18.30 2.00 15.94
C GLY A 58 -19.31 0.90 16.27
N VAL A 59 -18.84 -0.25 16.76
CA VAL A 59 -19.69 -1.38 17.20
C VAL A 59 -20.47 -1.01 18.46
N GLU A 60 -19.82 -0.46 19.49
CA GLU A 60 -20.46 -0.03 20.74
C GLU A 60 -21.53 1.05 20.51
N ALA A 61 -21.30 1.94 19.55
CA ALA A 61 -22.27 2.97 19.17
C ALA A 61 -23.42 2.44 18.27
N GLY A 62 -23.42 1.14 17.92
CA GLY A 62 -24.42 0.55 17.03
C GLY A 62 -24.39 1.10 15.61
N ARG A 63 -23.25 1.58 15.15
CA ARG A 63 -23.07 2.17 13.82
C ARG A 63 -22.25 1.29 12.86
N LEU A 64 -21.63 0.24 13.35
CA LEU A 64 -20.85 -0.70 12.55
C LEU A 64 -21.44 -2.10 12.66
N HIS A 65 -21.92 -2.65 11.56
CA HIS A 65 -22.57 -3.95 11.47
C HIS A 65 -21.80 -4.85 10.52
N PHE A 66 -21.80 -6.16 10.76
CA PHE A 66 -21.09 -7.16 9.97
C PHE A 66 -22.06 -8.21 9.41
N SER A 67 -22.00 -8.45 8.09
CA SER A 67 -22.80 -9.45 7.37
C SER A 67 -21.96 -10.20 6.34
N THR A 68 -22.41 -11.38 5.96
CA THR A 68 -21.87 -12.15 4.84
C THR A 68 -22.75 -12.04 3.58
N SER A 69 -23.89 -11.33 3.66
CA SER A 69 -24.90 -11.27 2.62
C SER A 69 -25.17 -9.83 2.14
N ILE A 70 -24.89 -9.57 0.86
CA ILE A 70 -25.28 -8.31 0.20
C ILE A 70 -26.82 -8.17 0.18
N ALA A 71 -27.54 -9.27 -0.09
CA ALA A 71 -28.99 -9.25 -0.22
C ALA A 71 -29.70 -8.82 1.07
N GLU A 72 -29.16 -9.20 2.24
CA GLU A 72 -29.70 -8.78 3.54
C GLU A 72 -29.49 -7.29 3.80
N VAL A 73 -28.42 -6.71 3.28
CA VAL A 73 -28.01 -5.34 3.58
C VAL A 73 -28.62 -4.32 2.61
N LEU A 74 -28.82 -4.69 1.34
CA LEU A 74 -29.33 -3.80 0.29
C LEU A 74 -30.60 -3.03 0.66
N PRO A 75 -31.64 -3.63 1.31
CA PRO A 75 -32.86 -2.91 1.67
C PRO A 75 -32.66 -1.78 2.69
N HIS A 76 -31.49 -1.71 3.32
CA HIS A 76 -31.21 -0.75 4.40
C HIS A 76 -30.34 0.42 3.94
N VAL A 77 -29.79 0.39 2.72
CA VAL A 77 -28.76 1.35 2.27
C VAL A 77 -29.13 2.02 0.95
N GLU A 78 -28.73 3.29 0.81
CA GLU A 78 -28.84 4.03 -0.46
C GLU A 78 -27.52 4.02 -1.26
N ILE A 79 -26.38 3.76 -0.59
CA ILE A 79 -25.06 3.70 -1.21
C ILE A 79 -24.37 2.40 -0.82
N ILE A 80 -23.85 1.69 -1.80
CA ILE A 80 -23.03 0.51 -1.59
C ILE A 80 -21.66 0.69 -2.25
N PHE A 81 -20.61 0.55 -1.44
CA PHE A 81 -19.22 0.60 -1.90
C PHE A 81 -18.70 -0.80 -2.21
N SER A 82 -18.08 -0.97 -3.35
CA SER A 82 -17.24 -2.12 -3.66
C SER A 82 -15.78 -1.77 -3.35
N ALA A 83 -15.24 -2.38 -2.27
CA ALA A 83 -13.87 -2.23 -1.80
C ALA A 83 -13.11 -3.57 -1.83
N VAL A 84 -13.50 -4.46 -2.73
CA VAL A 84 -12.91 -5.79 -2.90
C VAL A 84 -11.52 -5.72 -3.54
N GLY A 85 -10.70 -6.74 -3.31
CA GLY A 85 -9.37 -6.82 -3.88
C GLY A 85 -9.39 -6.91 -5.41
N THR A 86 -8.42 -6.25 -6.04
CA THR A 86 -8.12 -6.32 -7.47
C THR A 86 -6.68 -6.77 -7.65
N PRO A 87 -6.35 -8.05 -7.36
CA PRO A 87 -4.99 -8.54 -7.50
C PRO A 87 -4.55 -8.48 -8.96
N PRO A 88 -3.23 -8.47 -9.24
CA PRO A 88 -2.75 -8.60 -10.60
C PRO A 88 -3.07 -10.00 -11.14
N ASP A 89 -3.50 -10.07 -12.39
CA ASP A 89 -3.58 -11.32 -13.15
C ASP A 89 -2.20 -11.70 -13.71
N GLU A 90 -2.05 -12.91 -14.27
CA GLU A 90 -0.78 -13.42 -14.80
C GLU A 90 -0.16 -12.52 -15.87
N ASP A 91 -0.97 -11.77 -16.60
CA ASP A 91 -0.54 -10.84 -17.65
C ASP A 91 -0.28 -9.41 -17.18
N GLY A 92 -0.38 -9.16 -15.86
CA GLY A 92 -0.21 -7.84 -15.22
C GLY A 92 -1.46 -6.95 -15.27
N SER A 93 -2.58 -7.41 -15.83
CA SER A 93 -3.86 -6.73 -15.75
C SER A 93 -4.47 -6.85 -14.34
N ALA A 94 -5.44 -6.00 -14.01
CA ALA A 94 -6.17 -6.12 -12.77
C ALA A 94 -7.28 -7.17 -12.90
N ASP A 95 -7.32 -8.13 -11.97
CA ASP A 95 -8.40 -9.12 -11.90
C ASP A 95 -9.69 -8.44 -11.39
N LEU A 96 -10.69 -8.37 -12.25
CA LEU A 96 -11.98 -7.75 -11.96
C LEU A 96 -13.05 -8.72 -11.49
N ARG A 97 -12.76 -10.02 -11.37
CA ARG A 97 -13.76 -11.05 -11.04
C ARG A 97 -14.51 -10.72 -9.74
N HIS A 98 -13.80 -10.25 -8.71
CA HIS A 98 -14.45 -9.87 -7.45
C HIS A 98 -15.35 -8.64 -7.60
N VAL A 99 -14.91 -7.62 -8.35
CA VAL A 99 -15.70 -6.40 -8.61
C VAL A 99 -17.00 -6.74 -9.35
N LEU A 100 -16.89 -7.56 -10.40
CA LEU A 100 -18.04 -7.97 -11.20
C LEU A 100 -18.97 -8.94 -10.45
N SER A 101 -18.42 -9.79 -9.55
CA SER A 101 -19.22 -10.63 -8.66
C SER A 101 -20.09 -9.80 -7.70
N VAL A 102 -19.53 -8.73 -7.12
CA VAL A 102 -20.29 -7.78 -6.30
C VAL A 102 -21.39 -7.09 -7.12
N ALA A 103 -21.05 -6.61 -8.32
CA ALA A 103 -22.01 -5.97 -9.22
C ALA A 103 -23.17 -6.93 -9.57
N ARG A 104 -22.87 -8.20 -9.87
CA ARG A 104 -23.88 -9.22 -10.13
C ARG A 104 -24.79 -9.46 -8.92
N ALA A 105 -24.19 -9.65 -7.74
CA ALA A 105 -24.95 -9.87 -6.51
C ALA A 105 -25.89 -8.68 -6.18
N ILE A 106 -25.45 -7.44 -6.45
CA ILE A 106 -26.31 -6.27 -6.32
C ILE A 106 -27.48 -6.34 -7.30
N GLY A 107 -27.24 -6.61 -8.57
CA GLY A 107 -28.27 -6.72 -9.60
C GLY A 107 -29.28 -7.85 -9.33
N GLU A 108 -28.81 -8.95 -8.73
CA GLU A 108 -29.64 -10.10 -8.33
C GLU A 108 -30.55 -9.81 -7.12
N ALA A 109 -30.14 -8.90 -6.24
CA ALA A 109 -30.83 -8.71 -4.95
C ALA A 109 -31.54 -7.36 -4.78
N MET A 110 -31.13 -6.30 -5.53
CA MET A 110 -31.69 -4.97 -5.33
C MET A 110 -33.18 -4.90 -5.67
N THR A 111 -33.92 -4.14 -4.84
CA THR A 111 -35.38 -3.89 -4.96
C THR A 111 -35.71 -2.42 -5.13
N ASP A 112 -34.83 -1.54 -4.71
CA ASP A 112 -34.96 -0.09 -4.76
C ASP A 112 -33.70 0.54 -5.35
N TYR A 113 -33.77 1.85 -5.60
CA TYR A 113 -32.61 2.61 -6.08
C TYR A 113 -31.41 2.46 -5.15
N CYS A 114 -30.25 2.24 -5.75
CA CYS A 114 -28.96 2.20 -5.06
C CYS A 114 -27.88 2.90 -5.89
N LEU A 115 -27.02 3.70 -5.24
CA LEU A 115 -25.79 4.19 -5.83
C LEU A 115 -24.67 3.17 -5.58
N VAL A 116 -24.16 2.58 -6.65
CA VAL A 116 -23.07 1.59 -6.60
C VAL A 116 -21.73 2.29 -6.84
N VAL A 117 -20.88 2.32 -5.84
CA VAL A 117 -19.61 3.06 -5.85
C VAL A 117 -18.42 2.10 -5.87
N THR A 118 -17.60 2.16 -6.90
CA THR A 118 -16.33 1.44 -6.94
C THR A 118 -15.28 2.23 -6.17
N LYS A 119 -14.81 1.69 -5.05
CA LYS A 119 -13.71 2.24 -4.25
C LYS A 119 -12.39 1.53 -4.54
N SER A 120 -12.43 0.30 -4.98
CA SER A 120 -11.28 -0.47 -5.46
C SER A 120 -10.56 0.27 -6.59
N THR A 121 -9.23 0.13 -6.64
CA THR A 121 -8.44 0.62 -7.77
C THR A 121 -8.67 -0.28 -8.98
N VAL A 122 -9.27 0.25 -10.02
CA VAL A 122 -9.71 -0.50 -11.21
C VAL A 122 -9.27 0.20 -12.50
N PRO A 123 -9.02 -0.55 -13.60
CA PRO A 123 -8.76 0.04 -14.92
C PRO A 123 -9.89 0.93 -15.41
N VAL A 124 -9.52 1.91 -16.22
CA VAL A 124 -10.51 2.80 -16.86
C VAL A 124 -11.51 2.01 -17.69
N GLY A 125 -12.80 2.38 -17.59
CA GLY A 125 -13.90 1.67 -18.25
C GLY A 125 -14.50 0.54 -17.41
N THR A 126 -14.00 0.28 -16.22
CA THR A 126 -14.58 -0.74 -15.31
C THR A 126 -16.00 -0.38 -14.92
N TYR A 127 -16.33 0.91 -14.76
CA TYR A 127 -17.69 1.34 -14.45
C TYR A 127 -18.73 0.91 -15.50
N LEU A 128 -18.36 0.81 -16.78
CA LEU A 128 -19.25 0.29 -17.83
C LEU A 128 -19.53 -1.20 -17.63
N LYS A 129 -18.50 -1.98 -17.31
CA LYS A 129 -18.64 -3.42 -17.02
C LYS A 129 -19.50 -3.65 -15.76
N VAL A 130 -19.33 -2.83 -14.73
CA VAL A 130 -20.18 -2.87 -13.52
C VAL A 130 -21.63 -2.61 -13.87
N ARG A 131 -21.92 -1.55 -14.64
CA ARG A 131 -23.28 -1.20 -15.09
C ARG A 131 -23.91 -2.32 -15.90
N GLU A 132 -23.21 -2.80 -16.91
CA GLU A 132 -23.67 -3.90 -17.77
C GLU A 132 -23.97 -5.18 -16.95
N THR A 133 -23.15 -5.50 -15.97
CA THR A 133 -23.32 -6.68 -15.11
C THR A 133 -24.59 -6.55 -14.24
N ILE A 134 -24.84 -5.38 -13.64
CA ILE A 134 -26.04 -5.12 -12.85
C ILE A 134 -27.28 -5.21 -13.75
N GLU A 135 -27.27 -4.55 -14.91
CA GLU A 135 -28.38 -4.58 -15.87
C GLU A 135 -28.65 -6.01 -16.39
N ALA A 136 -27.62 -6.79 -16.64
CA ALA A 136 -27.78 -8.19 -17.05
C ALA A 136 -28.45 -9.01 -15.97
N ALA A 137 -28.02 -8.90 -14.71
CA ALA A 137 -28.64 -9.61 -13.59
C ALA A 137 -30.09 -9.18 -13.34
N GLN A 138 -30.43 -7.90 -13.51
CA GLN A 138 -31.81 -7.41 -13.44
C GLN A 138 -32.67 -7.97 -14.57
N ARG A 139 -32.15 -8.01 -15.82
CA ARG A 139 -32.85 -8.61 -16.95
C ARG A 139 -33.17 -10.09 -16.75
N GLU A 140 -32.22 -10.85 -16.17
CA GLU A 140 -32.43 -12.27 -15.81
C GLU A 140 -33.58 -12.44 -14.81
N ARG A 141 -33.78 -11.47 -13.89
CA ARG A 141 -34.90 -11.43 -12.95
C ARG A 141 -36.22 -10.88 -13.54
N GLY A 142 -36.19 -10.33 -14.76
CA GLY A 142 -37.37 -9.68 -15.35
C GLY A 142 -37.73 -8.33 -14.70
N VAL A 143 -36.78 -7.63 -14.10
CA VAL A 143 -36.98 -6.33 -13.45
C VAL A 143 -36.10 -5.24 -14.09
N SER A 144 -36.48 -3.97 -13.85
CA SER A 144 -35.68 -2.80 -14.25
C SER A 144 -35.75 -1.79 -13.10
N ILE A 145 -34.78 -1.85 -12.21
CA ILE A 145 -34.68 -1.01 -11.02
C ILE A 145 -33.62 0.05 -11.31
N PRO A 146 -33.94 1.33 -11.11
CA PRO A 146 -32.98 2.42 -11.36
C PRO A 146 -31.79 2.33 -10.39
N PHE A 147 -30.61 2.61 -10.90
CA PHE A 147 -29.38 2.72 -10.13
C PHE A 147 -28.42 3.68 -10.84
N ASP A 148 -27.45 4.20 -10.08
CA ASP A 148 -26.31 4.91 -10.61
C ASP A 148 -25.02 4.16 -10.26
N VAL A 149 -23.98 4.39 -11.06
CA VAL A 149 -22.62 3.94 -10.77
C VAL A 149 -21.72 5.14 -10.54
N ALA A 150 -20.76 4.99 -9.65
CA ALA A 150 -19.76 6.03 -9.36
C ALA A 150 -18.39 5.39 -9.13
N SER A 151 -17.33 6.18 -9.26
CA SER A 151 -15.98 5.84 -8.84
C SER A 151 -15.52 6.77 -7.73
N ASN A 152 -15.05 6.20 -6.63
CA ASN A 152 -14.50 6.96 -5.52
C ASN A 152 -13.16 6.32 -5.10
N PRO A 153 -12.11 6.53 -5.89
CA PRO A 153 -10.80 5.96 -5.59
C PRO A 153 -10.29 6.47 -4.25
N GLU A 154 -9.56 5.62 -3.54
CA GLU A 154 -8.94 5.94 -2.26
C GLU A 154 -7.47 6.35 -2.44
N PHE A 155 -6.96 7.15 -1.51
CA PHE A 155 -5.57 7.58 -1.47
C PHE A 155 -4.95 7.34 -0.08
N LEU A 156 -5.40 6.27 0.56
CA LEU A 156 -4.97 5.88 1.89
C LEU A 156 -3.53 5.32 1.85
N LYS A 157 -2.75 5.65 2.85
CA LYS A 157 -1.41 5.10 3.06
C LYS A 157 -1.47 4.13 4.25
N GLU A 158 -1.12 2.88 4.04
CA GLU A 158 -0.98 1.91 5.14
C GLU A 158 -0.12 2.51 6.26
N GLY A 159 -0.54 2.31 7.52
CA GLY A 159 0.12 2.90 8.68
C GLY A 159 -0.27 4.36 8.98
N ASN A 160 -1.04 5.03 8.11
CA ASN A 160 -1.59 6.38 8.31
C ASN A 160 -2.97 6.56 7.67
N ALA A 161 -3.66 5.46 7.39
CA ALA A 161 -4.88 5.49 6.59
C ALA A 161 -6.05 6.16 7.29
N ILE A 162 -6.15 6.07 8.60
CA ILE A 162 -7.18 6.75 9.39
C ILE A 162 -7.03 8.27 9.24
N GLU A 163 -5.83 8.80 9.42
CA GLU A 163 -5.58 10.23 9.26
C GLU A 163 -5.82 10.69 7.83
N ASP A 164 -5.37 9.92 6.82
CA ASP A 164 -5.60 10.21 5.42
C ASP A 164 -7.09 10.21 5.05
N PHE A 165 -7.92 9.39 5.71
CA PHE A 165 -9.36 9.37 5.51
C PHE A 165 -10.05 10.55 6.21
N MET A 166 -9.67 10.83 7.46
CA MET A 166 -10.31 11.86 8.30
C MET A 166 -9.88 13.27 7.89
N ARG A 167 -8.67 13.42 7.34
CA ARG A 167 -8.08 14.68 6.88
C ARG A 167 -7.45 14.53 5.50
N PRO A 168 -8.25 14.25 4.46
CA PRO A 168 -7.73 14.00 3.13
C PRO A 168 -7.22 15.29 2.47
N ASP A 169 -6.14 15.19 1.69
CA ASP A 169 -5.74 16.28 0.79
C ASP A 169 -6.87 16.60 -0.21
N ARG A 170 -7.59 15.60 -0.64
CA ARG A 170 -8.79 15.67 -1.52
C ARG A 170 -9.57 14.37 -1.47
N VAL A 171 -10.85 14.46 -1.80
CA VAL A 171 -11.73 13.33 -2.14
C VAL A 171 -12.07 13.42 -3.62
N VAL A 172 -11.80 12.37 -4.40
CA VAL A 172 -12.13 12.29 -5.83
C VAL A 172 -13.39 11.45 -6.00
N VAL A 173 -14.35 11.98 -6.74
CA VAL A 173 -15.62 11.29 -7.00
C VAL A 173 -15.97 11.44 -8.48
N GLY A 174 -16.01 10.32 -9.19
CA GLY A 174 -16.51 10.23 -10.56
C GLY A 174 -17.99 9.91 -10.57
N VAL A 175 -18.80 10.76 -11.18
CA VAL A 175 -20.26 10.58 -11.28
C VAL A 175 -20.76 11.07 -12.65
N ASP A 176 -21.89 10.52 -13.09
CA ASP A 176 -22.58 10.90 -14.33
C ASP A 176 -24.04 11.32 -14.11
N SER A 177 -24.50 11.45 -12.85
CA SER A 177 -25.83 11.94 -12.50
C SER A 177 -25.79 12.95 -11.34
N ASP A 178 -26.75 13.87 -11.31
CA ASP A 178 -26.92 14.84 -10.22
C ASP A 178 -27.29 14.14 -8.92
N ARG A 179 -28.10 13.08 -9.00
CA ARG A 179 -28.49 12.28 -7.82
C ARG A 179 -27.27 11.62 -7.15
N ALA A 180 -26.39 11.02 -7.94
CA ALA A 180 -25.14 10.44 -7.41
C ALA A 180 -24.26 11.51 -6.77
N ARG A 181 -24.15 12.70 -7.40
CA ARG A 181 -23.40 13.85 -6.86
C ARG A 181 -23.97 14.31 -5.52
N GLU A 182 -25.27 14.43 -5.40
CA GLU A 182 -25.94 14.85 -4.15
C GLU A 182 -25.71 13.84 -3.02
N LEU A 183 -25.87 12.53 -3.30
CA LEU A 183 -25.63 11.46 -2.34
C LEU A 183 -24.19 11.47 -1.83
N MET A 184 -23.22 11.56 -2.73
CA MET A 184 -21.80 11.61 -2.36
C MET A 184 -21.43 12.89 -1.60
N THR A 185 -22.01 14.03 -1.97
CA THR A 185 -21.84 15.29 -1.24
C THR A 185 -22.37 15.17 0.19
N ARG A 186 -23.56 14.59 0.36
CA ARG A 186 -24.17 14.36 1.68
C ARG A 186 -23.33 13.42 2.54
N LEU A 187 -22.80 12.35 1.94
CA LEU A 187 -21.97 11.38 2.64
C LEU A 187 -20.65 11.99 3.16
N TYR A 188 -19.98 12.76 2.32
CA TYR A 188 -18.69 13.38 2.67
C TYR A 188 -18.82 14.72 3.43
N LYS A 189 -20.05 15.23 3.64
CA LYS A 189 -20.28 16.50 4.33
C LYS A 189 -19.55 16.64 5.67
N PRO A 190 -19.48 15.64 6.56
CA PRO A 190 -18.74 15.77 7.82
C PRO A 190 -17.26 16.08 7.64
N ILE A 191 -16.62 15.53 6.60
CA ILE A 191 -15.21 15.79 6.28
C ILE A 191 -15.05 17.20 5.69
N LEU A 192 -16.02 17.68 4.90
CA LEU A 192 -15.97 18.97 4.21
C LEU A 192 -16.00 20.18 5.17
N LEU A 193 -16.49 20.01 6.39
CA LEU A 193 -16.51 21.07 7.41
C LEU A 193 -15.12 21.61 7.77
N ASN A 194 -14.06 20.89 7.43
CA ASN A 194 -12.66 21.26 7.68
C ASN A 194 -11.96 21.84 6.44
N ASN A 195 -12.69 22.42 5.49
CA ASN A 195 -12.17 22.97 4.21
C ASN A 195 -11.54 21.94 3.25
N PHE A 196 -11.81 20.65 3.42
CA PHE A 196 -11.37 19.64 2.45
C PHE A 196 -12.22 19.72 1.17
N ARG A 197 -11.61 19.37 0.02
CA ARG A 197 -12.27 19.46 -1.28
C ARG A 197 -12.73 18.10 -1.76
N VAL A 198 -14.01 17.99 -2.13
CA VAL A 198 -14.46 16.95 -3.04
C VAL A 198 -14.31 17.45 -4.46
N ILE A 199 -13.56 16.72 -5.25
CA ILE A 199 -13.35 16.99 -6.67
C ILE A 199 -14.26 16.06 -7.46
N PHE A 200 -15.33 16.61 -8.00
CA PHE A 200 -16.23 15.87 -8.87
C PHE A 200 -15.73 15.92 -10.31
N MET A 201 -15.77 14.76 -10.97
CA MET A 201 -15.38 14.59 -12.37
C MET A 201 -16.22 13.49 -13.02
N ASP A 202 -16.04 13.23 -14.30
CA ASP A 202 -16.59 12.03 -14.93
C ASP A 202 -15.93 10.74 -14.39
N ILE A 203 -16.62 9.60 -14.54
CA ILE A 203 -16.20 8.36 -13.90
C ILE A 203 -14.87 7.85 -14.46
N ALA A 204 -14.68 7.94 -15.78
CA ALA A 204 -13.44 7.51 -16.42
C ALA A 204 -12.22 8.31 -15.96
N SER A 205 -12.38 9.64 -15.80
CA SER A 205 -11.33 10.52 -15.25
C SER A 205 -11.00 10.16 -13.79
N ALA A 206 -11.98 9.78 -12.97
CA ALA A 206 -11.76 9.37 -11.59
C ALA A 206 -10.98 8.04 -11.52
N GLU A 207 -11.33 7.06 -12.37
CA GLU A 207 -10.61 5.79 -12.47
C GLU A 207 -9.14 6.02 -12.87
N ILE A 208 -8.85 6.85 -13.89
CA ILE A 208 -7.49 7.19 -14.31
C ILE A 208 -6.72 7.96 -13.22
N THR A 209 -7.38 8.87 -12.50
CA THR A 209 -6.71 9.74 -11.51
C THR A 209 -5.96 8.95 -10.46
N LYS A 210 -6.49 7.81 -10.01
CA LYS A 210 -5.82 6.96 -9.02
C LYS A 210 -4.52 6.38 -9.57
N TYR A 211 -4.57 5.79 -10.75
CA TYR A 211 -3.38 5.24 -11.41
C TYR A 211 -2.33 6.31 -11.69
N ALA A 212 -2.75 7.45 -12.24
CA ALA A 212 -1.85 8.56 -12.55
C ALA A 212 -1.16 9.11 -11.29
N ALA A 213 -1.89 9.23 -10.18
CA ALA A 213 -1.33 9.67 -8.91
C ALA A 213 -0.24 8.69 -8.40
N ASN A 214 -0.55 7.40 -8.34
CA ASN A 214 0.42 6.39 -7.88
C ASN A 214 1.61 6.27 -8.83
N ALA A 215 1.39 6.32 -10.13
CA ALA A 215 2.45 6.31 -11.14
C ALA A 215 3.38 7.53 -11.03
N MET A 216 2.85 8.72 -10.78
CA MET A 216 3.65 9.92 -10.57
C MET A 216 4.53 9.79 -9.31
N LEU A 217 3.99 9.26 -8.22
CA LEU A 217 4.75 9.04 -6.99
C LEU A 217 5.88 8.01 -7.20
N ALA A 218 5.58 6.89 -7.87
CA ALA A 218 6.56 5.88 -8.24
C ALA A 218 7.66 6.45 -9.15
N THR A 219 7.29 7.30 -10.12
CA THR A 219 8.22 7.98 -11.02
C THR A 219 9.20 8.85 -10.24
N ARG A 220 8.74 9.60 -9.26
CA ARG A 220 9.60 10.44 -8.41
C ARG A 220 10.62 9.62 -7.63
N ILE A 221 10.21 8.48 -7.09
CA ILE A 221 11.11 7.57 -6.36
C ILE A 221 12.18 7.00 -7.29
N SER A 222 11.77 6.41 -8.43
CA SER A 222 12.71 5.82 -9.38
C SER A 222 13.66 6.86 -9.97
N PHE A 223 13.17 8.06 -10.31
CA PHE A 223 14.01 9.16 -10.76
C PHE A 223 15.08 9.52 -9.71
N MET A 224 14.71 9.64 -8.44
CA MET A 224 15.67 9.95 -7.38
C MET A 224 16.63 8.81 -7.10
N ASN A 225 16.25 7.57 -7.35
CA ASN A 225 17.14 6.42 -7.25
C ASN A 225 18.21 6.45 -8.38
N GLU A 226 17.84 6.79 -9.61
CA GLU A 226 18.83 7.00 -10.69
C GLU A 226 19.77 8.16 -10.37
N VAL A 227 19.24 9.29 -9.88
CA VAL A 227 20.06 10.43 -9.45
C VAL A 227 21.03 10.01 -8.34
N ALA A 228 20.58 9.22 -7.37
CA ALA A 228 21.41 8.72 -6.28
C ALA A 228 22.55 7.84 -6.80
N ASN A 229 22.26 6.91 -7.70
CA ASN A 229 23.29 6.04 -8.30
C ASN A 229 24.33 6.86 -9.10
N LEU A 230 23.88 7.91 -9.79
CA LEU A 230 24.81 8.83 -10.45
C LEU A 230 25.65 9.64 -9.44
N CYS A 231 25.02 10.16 -8.38
CA CYS A 231 25.74 10.90 -7.33
C CYS A 231 26.90 10.06 -6.76
N GLU A 232 26.64 8.79 -6.46
CA GLU A 232 27.67 7.86 -5.96
C GLU A 232 28.83 7.68 -6.95
N ALA A 233 28.54 7.61 -8.25
CA ALA A 233 29.56 7.45 -9.29
C ALA A 233 30.45 8.70 -9.49
N VAL A 234 29.89 9.89 -9.25
CA VAL A 234 30.60 11.16 -9.49
C VAL A 234 31.07 11.85 -8.19
N GLY A 235 30.85 11.24 -7.03
CA GLY A 235 31.23 11.80 -5.73
C GLY A 235 30.33 12.94 -5.24
N ALA A 236 29.09 13.00 -5.69
CA ALA A 236 28.09 13.93 -5.19
C ALA A 236 27.27 13.30 -4.04
N ASN A 237 26.50 14.12 -3.31
CA ASN A 237 25.62 13.65 -2.23
C ASN A 237 24.16 13.86 -2.61
N VAL A 238 23.40 12.76 -2.73
CA VAL A 238 21.99 12.79 -3.14
C VAL A 238 21.10 13.55 -2.17
N SER A 239 21.41 13.56 -0.87
CA SER A 239 20.64 14.32 0.12
C SER A 239 20.72 15.81 -0.12
N MET A 240 21.90 16.33 -0.52
CA MET A 240 22.06 17.73 -0.90
C MET A 240 21.34 18.05 -2.21
N VAL A 241 21.43 17.15 -3.20
CA VAL A 241 20.69 17.30 -4.47
C VAL A 241 19.18 17.32 -4.21
N ARG A 242 18.67 16.40 -3.38
CA ARG A 242 17.26 16.36 -2.95
C ARG A 242 16.81 17.67 -2.29
N GLN A 243 17.63 18.21 -1.39
CA GLN A 243 17.34 19.49 -0.73
C GLN A 243 17.29 20.64 -1.75
N GLY A 244 18.25 20.66 -2.67
CA GLY A 244 18.33 21.69 -3.71
C GLY A 244 17.10 21.69 -4.62
N ILE A 245 16.76 20.55 -5.24
CA ILE A 245 15.62 20.48 -6.16
C ILE A 245 14.27 20.56 -5.40
N GLY A 246 14.18 20.00 -4.18
CA GLY A 246 12.96 19.99 -3.38
C GLY A 246 12.56 21.34 -2.82
N SER A 247 13.50 22.31 -2.79
CA SER A 247 13.22 23.71 -2.40
C SER A 247 12.45 24.50 -3.46
N ASP A 248 12.45 24.03 -4.72
CA ASP A 248 11.63 24.62 -5.78
C ASP A 248 10.16 24.25 -5.55
N ALA A 249 9.29 25.26 -5.37
CA ALA A 249 7.85 25.07 -5.14
C ALA A 249 7.15 24.29 -6.26
N ARG A 250 7.66 24.31 -7.49
CA ARG A 250 7.13 23.56 -8.63
C ARG A 250 7.38 22.06 -8.51
N ILE A 251 8.43 21.68 -7.77
CA ILE A 251 8.83 20.28 -7.53
C ILE A 251 8.30 19.82 -6.16
N GLY A 252 8.60 20.57 -5.09
CA GLY A 252 8.29 20.22 -3.71
C GLY A 252 9.15 19.06 -3.19
N SER A 253 9.24 18.90 -1.88
CA SER A 253 10.17 17.98 -1.22
C SER A 253 9.64 16.53 -1.06
N LYS A 254 8.34 16.30 -1.24
CA LYS A 254 7.72 14.98 -0.99
C LYS A 254 8.06 13.97 -2.08
N PHE A 255 8.29 12.70 -1.69
CA PHE A 255 8.63 11.58 -2.59
C PHE A 255 9.93 11.75 -3.37
N LEU A 256 10.89 12.51 -2.84
CA LEU A 256 12.23 12.67 -3.39
C LEU A 256 13.32 11.92 -2.59
N TYR A 257 12.93 10.93 -1.81
CA TYR A 257 13.87 10.12 -1.05
C TYR A 257 14.37 8.96 -1.90
N SER A 258 15.71 8.86 -2.03
CA SER A 258 16.35 7.69 -2.59
C SER A 258 16.40 6.55 -1.57
N GLY A 259 16.43 5.32 -2.05
CA GLY A 259 16.49 4.12 -1.22
C GLY A 259 16.65 2.85 -2.05
N CYS A 260 16.44 1.72 -1.42
CA CYS A 260 16.57 0.40 -2.03
C CYS A 260 15.35 -0.05 -2.87
N GLY A 261 14.58 0.89 -3.39
CA GLY A 261 13.38 0.64 -4.18
C GLY A 261 12.09 0.68 -3.37
N TYR A 262 10.97 0.74 -4.08
CA TYR A 262 9.63 0.68 -3.50
C TYR A 262 9.00 -0.71 -3.66
N GLY A 263 8.08 -1.01 -2.76
CA GLY A 263 7.25 -2.22 -2.75
C GLY A 263 5.82 -1.91 -2.31
N GLY A 264 5.20 -2.85 -1.66
CA GLY A 264 3.83 -2.77 -1.17
C GLY A 264 2.80 -3.22 -2.20
N SER A 265 1.55 -3.23 -1.77
CA SER A 265 0.41 -3.73 -2.56
C SER A 265 -0.07 -2.78 -3.65
N CYS A 266 0.36 -1.50 -3.63
CA CYS A 266 -0.22 -0.47 -4.49
C CYS A 266 0.70 -0.11 -5.65
N PHE A 267 1.90 0.46 -5.40
CA PHE A 267 2.73 1.03 -6.47
C PHE A 267 3.09 0.02 -7.55
N PRO A 268 3.65 -1.17 -7.26
CA PRO A 268 4.00 -2.12 -8.31
C PRO A 268 2.78 -2.53 -9.14
N LYS A 269 1.71 -2.94 -8.47
CA LYS A 269 0.48 -3.39 -9.11
C LYS A 269 -0.16 -2.29 -9.97
N ASP A 270 -0.27 -1.07 -9.44
CA ASP A 270 -0.98 0.01 -10.13
C ASP A 270 -0.19 0.55 -11.33
N VAL A 271 1.15 0.62 -11.24
CA VAL A 271 2.01 0.98 -12.36
C VAL A 271 1.89 -0.06 -13.47
N GLN A 272 1.96 -1.35 -13.15
CA GLN A 272 1.82 -2.46 -14.12
C GLN A 272 0.45 -2.44 -14.80
N ALA A 273 -0.63 -2.33 -14.02
CA ALA A 273 -1.98 -2.26 -14.54
C ALA A 273 -2.18 -1.03 -15.46
N PHE A 274 -1.57 0.11 -15.11
CA PHE A 274 -1.66 1.31 -15.94
C PHE A 274 -0.89 1.17 -17.25
N ILE A 275 0.32 0.60 -17.22
CA ILE A 275 1.09 0.26 -18.43
C ILE A 275 0.29 -0.70 -19.33
N ARG A 276 -0.31 -1.73 -18.73
CA ARG A 276 -1.09 -2.72 -19.46
C ARG A 276 -2.31 -2.09 -20.14
N THR A 277 -3.11 -1.34 -19.36
CA THR A 277 -4.27 -0.62 -19.90
C THR A 277 -3.88 0.29 -21.06
N ALA A 278 -2.79 1.06 -20.91
CA ALA A 278 -2.35 1.94 -21.99
C ALA A 278 -1.96 1.18 -23.28
N LYS A 279 -1.33 0.01 -23.13
CA LYS A 279 -1.01 -0.88 -24.27
C LYS A 279 -2.27 -1.41 -24.98
N GLU A 280 -3.31 -1.76 -24.23
CA GLU A 280 -4.60 -2.22 -24.79
C GLU A 280 -5.25 -1.13 -25.65
N TYR A 281 -5.08 0.14 -25.28
CA TYR A 281 -5.53 1.28 -26.09
C TYR A 281 -4.51 1.76 -27.14
N GLY A 282 -3.43 1.00 -27.38
CA GLY A 282 -2.39 1.35 -28.38
C GLY A 282 -1.56 2.59 -28.00
N ARG A 283 -1.47 2.93 -26.71
CA ARG A 283 -0.77 4.12 -26.18
C ARG A 283 0.28 3.71 -25.13
N PRO A 284 1.43 3.14 -25.52
CA PRO A 284 2.43 2.66 -24.56
C PRO A 284 2.98 3.80 -23.68
N MET A 285 3.11 3.54 -22.40
CA MET A 285 3.62 4.49 -21.39
C MET A 285 5.10 4.25 -21.13
N ARG A 286 5.96 4.71 -22.02
CA ARG A 286 7.42 4.47 -22.00
C ARG A 286 8.08 4.94 -20.70
N VAL A 287 7.62 6.06 -20.13
CA VAL A 287 8.14 6.58 -18.86
C VAL A 287 7.90 5.58 -17.73
N LEU A 288 6.71 4.99 -17.65
CA LEU A 288 6.38 4.04 -16.59
C LEU A 288 7.09 2.69 -16.77
N GLU A 289 7.30 2.25 -18.01
CA GLU A 289 8.12 1.06 -18.30
C GLU A 289 9.56 1.25 -17.81
N ALA A 290 10.13 2.45 -18.00
CA ALA A 290 11.45 2.80 -17.45
C ALA A 290 11.44 2.86 -15.92
N VAL A 291 10.39 3.43 -15.32
CA VAL A 291 10.22 3.51 -13.85
C VAL A 291 10.23 2.12 -13.20
N GLU A 292 9.55 1.14 -13.78
CA GLU A 292 9.57 -0.24 -13.29
C GLU A 292 10.95 -0.87 -13.42
N ALA A 293 11.58 -0.76 -14.60
CA ALA A 293 12.91 -1.31 -14.83
C ALA A 293 13.96 -0.74 -13.84
N VAL A 294 13.87 0.57 -13.55
CA VAL A 294 14.73 1.22 -12.54
C VAL A 294 14.46 0.68 -11.14
N ASN A 295 13.18 0.51 -10.77
CA ASN A 295 12.82 0.00 -9.44
C ASN A 295 13.27 -1.46 -9.24
N ASP A 296 13.14 -2.29 -10.27
CA ASP A 296 13.60 -3.68 -10.21
C ASP A 296 15.11 -3.76 -10.02
N ALA A 297 15.88 -2.98 -10.79
CA ALA A 297 17.34 -2.89 -10.62
C ALA A 297 17.71 -2.36 -9.22
N GLN A 298 16.96 -1.37 -8.71
CA GLN A 298 17.24 -0.75 -7.42
C GLN A 298 17.08 -1.70 -6.23
N LYS A 299 16.21 -2.69 -6.31
CA LYS A 299 16.03 -3.70 -5.26
C LYS A 299 17.29 -4.57 -5.04
N HIS A 300 18.24 -4.59 -5.98
CA HIS A 300 19.48 -5.35 -5.90
C HIS A 300 20.69 -4.53 -5.39
N VAL A 301 20.58 -3.22 -5.31
CA VAL A 301 21.72 -2.32 -5.00
C VAL A 301 22.39 -2.65 -3.66
N LEU A 302 21.62 -3.01 -2.62
CA LEU A 302 22.20 -3.36 -1.32
C LEU A 302 23.04 -4.65 -1.39
N PHE A 303 22.55 -5.66 -2.10
CA PHE A 303 23.30 -6.89 -2.34
C PHE A 303 24.58 -6.64 -3.14
N GLU A 304 24.52 -5.79 -4.16
CA GLU A 304 25.70 -5.42 -4.97
C GLU A 304 26.77 -4.70 -4.14
N LYS A 305 26.37 -3.77 -3.24
CA LYS A 305 27.29 -3.10 -2.32
C LYS A 305 27.99 -4.11 -1.39
N PHE A 306 27.22 -5.04 -0.83
CA PHE A 306 27.73 -6.10 0.02
C PHE A 306 28.68 -7.02 -0.72
N SER A 307 28.31 -7.48 -1.90
CA SER A 307 29.15 -8.33 -2.74
C SER A 307 30.46 -7.64 -3.12
N ARG A 308 30.39 -6.36 -3.49
CA ARG A 308 31.59 -5.55 -3.82
C ARG A 308 32.51 -5.40 -2.61
N TYR A 309 31.98 -5.15 -1.43
CA TYR A 309 32.77 -4.99 -0.19
C TYR A 309 33.58 -6.24 0.15
N PHE A 310 33.01 -7.41 -0.06
CA PHE A 310 33.69 -8.69 0.20
C PHE A 310 34.33 -9.33 -1.03
N GLY A 311 34.41 -8.61 -2.15
CA GLY A 311 35.04 -9.11 -3.38
C GLY A 311 34.39 -10.37 -3.96
N GLY A 312 33.08 -10.56 -3.71
CA GLY A 312 32.29 -11.72 -4.16
C GLY A 312 32.42 -12.97 -3.26
N ASP A 313 33.24 -12.95 -2.21
CA ASP A 313 33.36 -14.03 -1.25
C ASP A 313 32.25 -13.95 -0.19
N LEU A 314 31.09 -14.53 -0.50
CA LEU A 314 29.85 -14.40 0.32
C LEU A 314 29.42 -15.67 1.03
N LYS A 315 29.89 -16.84 0.57
CA LYS A 315 29.46 -18.13 1.10
C LYS A 315 29.81 -18.28 2.58
N GLY A 316 28.82 -18.62 3.39
CA GLY A 316 28.96 -18.81 4.83
C GLY A 316 29.06 -17.50 5.64
N ARG A 317 28.91 -16.31 5.00
CA ARG A 317 28.81 -15.07 5.74
C ARG A 317 27.48 -14.97 6.45
N ARG A 318 27.51 -14.38 7.63
CA ARG A 318 26.33 -14.17 8.48
C ARG A 318 25.92 -12.73 8.41
N VAL A 319 24.63 -12.49 8.19
CA VAL A 319 24.11 -11.11 8.02
C VAL A 319 22.83 -10.89 8.79
N ALA A 320 22.60 -9.66 9.21
CA ALA A 320 21.35 -9.22 9.82
C ALA A 320 20.58 -8.32 8.84
N VAL A 321 19.27 -8.52 8.74
CA VAL A 321 18.36 -7.65 7.96
C VAL A 321 17.36 -7.01 8.90
N TRP A 322 17.41 -5.69 9.02
CA TRP A 322 16.54 -4.86 9.81
C TRP A 322 15.45 -4.22 8.95
N GLY A 323 14.21 -4.59 9.24
CA GLY A 323 13.05 -4.16 8.47
C GLY A 323 12.71 -5.09 7.33
N LEU A 324 11.51 -5.64 7.36
CA LEU A 324 11.00 -6.64 6.43
C LEU A 324 9.79 -6.13 5.66
N ALA A 325 8.92 -5.35 6.30
CA ALA A 325 7.82 -4.66 5.65
C ALA A 325 8.35 -3.65 4.62
N PHE A 326 7.58 -3.36 3.59
CA PHE A 326 7.99 -2.44 2.51
C PHE A 326 8.19 -0.99 2.99
N LYS A 327 7.58 -0.62 4.12
CA LYS A 327 7.74 0.66 4.84
C LYS A 327 7.37 0.50 6.32
N PRO A 328 7.65 1.49 7.20
CA PRO A 328 7.22 1.48 8.59
C PRO A 328 5.70 1.51 8.76
N GLU A 329 5.24 1.12 9.96
CA GLU A 329 3.84 1.17 10.44
C GLU A 329 2.89 0.26 9.63
N THR A 330 3.42 -0.84 9.04
CA THR A 330 2.65 -1.90 8.38
C THR A 330 3.35 -3.25 8.53
N ASP A 331 2.61 -4.34 8.36
CA ASP A 331 3.13 -5.71 8.26
C ASP A 331 3.24 -6.19 6.79
N ASP A 332 2.87 -5.34 5.82
CA ASP A 332 2.85 -5.72 4.41
C ASP A 332 4.26 -5.91 3.84
N MET A 333 4.54 -7.14 3.40
CA MET A 333 5.79 -7.53 2.77
C MET A 333 5.67 -7.77 1.26
N ARG A 334 4.50 -7.48 0.65
CA ARG A 334 4.31 -7.67 -0.80
C ARG A 334 5.27 -6.78 -1.57
N GLU A 335 5.99 -7.38 -2.54
CA GLU A 335 6.98 -6.66 -3.37
C GLU A 335 8.06 -5.90 -2.56
N ALA A 336 8.24 -6.24 -1.27
CA ALA A 336 9.20 -5.56 -0.42
C ALA A 336 10.64 -5.80 -0.88
N PRO A 337 11.48 -4.76 -0.93
CA PRO A 337 12.92 -4.89 -1.26
C PRO A 337 13.67 -5.87 -0.35
N SER A 338 13.22 -6.03 0.89
CA SER A 338 13.77 -7.01 1.85
C SER A 338 13.70 -8.44 1.35
N LEU A 339 12.61 -8.83 0.66
CA LEU A 339 12.46 -10.18 0.11
C LEU A 339 13.46 -10.44 -1.02
N VAL A 340 13.68 -9.46 -1.90
CA VAL A 340 14.67 -9.56 -2.98
C VAL A 340 16.07 -9.68 -2.40
N LEU A 341 16.41 -8.82 -1.44
CA LEU A 341 17.71 -8.86 -0.75
C LEU A 341 17.94 -10.21 -0.06
N ILE A 342 16.98 -10.69 0.76
CA ILE A 342 17.09 -11.93 1.49
C ILE A 342 17.27 -13.12 0.53
N ASN A 343 16.49 -13.20 -0.55
CA ASN A 343 16.66 -14.26 -1.53
C ASN A 343 18.06 -14.23 -2.18
N SER A 344 18.56 -13.06 -2.59
CA SER A 344 19.92 -12.92 -3.15
C SER A 344 21.00 -13.35 -2.17
N LEU A 345 20.85 -13.00 -0.88
CA LEU A 345 21.78 -13.40 0.18
C LEU A 345 21.79 -14.93 0.40
N LEU A 346 20.61 -15.55 0.45
CA LEU A 346 20.47 -17.00 0.61
C LEU A 346 21.03 -17.76 -0.60
N GLU A 347 20.78 -17.28 -1.82
CA GLU A 347 21.33 -17.86 -3.06
C GLU A 347 22.85 -17.76 -3.10
N ALA A 348 23.42 -16.68 -2.54
CA ALA A 348 24.86 -16.54 -2.39
C ALA A 348 25.48 -17.39 -1.27
N GLY A 349 24.66 -18.15 -0.52
CA GLY A 349 25.09 -19.02 0.55
C GLY A 349 25.33 -18.32 1.88
N CYS A 350 24.74 -17.16 2.12
CA CYS A 350 24.78 -16.45 3.40
C CYS A 350 23.78 -17.05 4.41
N GLU A 351 24.10 -16.93 5.69
CA GLU A 351 23.19 -17.18 6.80
C GLU A 351 22.53 -15.86 7.19
N VAL A 352 21.19 -15.78 7.12
CA VAL A 352 20.43 -14.54 7.29
C VAL A 352 19.66 -14.56 8.60
N ALA A 353 19.88 -13.56 9.45
CA ALA A 353 19.03 -13.22 10.58
C ALA A 353 18.14 -12.05 10.24
N VAL A 354 16.87 -12.10 10.64
CA VAL A 354 15.89 -11.04 10.31
C VAL A 354 15.21 -10.50 11.56
N TYR A 355 14.91 -9.20 11.54
CA TYR A 355 14.08 -8.57 12.55
C TYR A 355 13.23 -7.44 11.97
N ASP A 356 11.96 -7.42 12.37
CA ASP A 356 11.00 -6.34 12.08
C ASP A 356 10.06 -6.18 13.28
N PRO A 357 9.71 -4.96 13.71
CA PRO A 357 8.82 -4.75 14.86
C PRO A 357 7.43 -5.36 14.72
N ILE A 358 6.91 -5.45 13.48
CA ILE A 358 5.51 -5.85 13.22
C ILE A 358 5.41 -7.02 12.24
N ALA A 359 6.23 -7.05 11.18
CA ALA A 359 6.07 -8.00 10.07
C ALA A 359 6.62 -9.42 10.34
N MET A 360 7.07 -9.75 11.55
CA MET A 360 7.65 -11.06 11.86
C MET A 360 6.69 -12.25 11.62
N PRO A 361 5.38 -12.18 11.93
CA PRO A 361 4.43 -13.24 11.57
C PRO A 361 4.32 -13.46 10.06
N GLU A 362 4.23 -12.38 9.28
CA GLU A 362 4.16 -12.44 7.81
C GLU A 362 5.49 -12.96 7.23
N ALA A 363 6.62 -12.55 7.79
CA ALA A 363 7.93 -13.06 7.41
C ALA A 363 8.03 -14.57 7.61
N ARG A 364 7.55 -15.11 8.74
CA ARG A 364 7.51 -16.57 8.97
C ARG A 364 6.69 -17.30 7.93
N ARG A 365 5.55 -16.75 7.56
CA ARG A 365 4.68 -17.32 6.53
C ARG A 365 5.36 -17.37 5.16
N ARG A 366 6.15 -16.35 4.80
CA ARG A 366 6.81 -16.22 3.48
C ARG A 366 8.16 -16.91 3.41
N LEU A 367 8.97 -16.79 4.44
CA LEU A 367 10.36 -17.25 4.46
C LEU A 367 10.53 -18.62 5.09
N GLY A 368 9.56 -19.10 5.91
CA GLY A 368 9.67 -20.39 6.61
C GLY A 368 10.94 -20.47 7.43
N ASP A 369 11.61 -21.62 7.40
CA ASP A 369 12.81 -21.91 8.18
C ASP A 369 14.12 -21.53 7.46
N ARG A 370 14.04 -20.77 6.36
CA ARG A 370 15.23 -20.37 5.56
C ARG A 370 16.09 -19.31 6.24
N VAL A 371 15.57 -18.63 7.25
CA VAL A 371 16.22 -17.54 7.97
C VAL A 371 16.06 -17.69 9.47
N ARG A 372 16.95 -17.07 10.25
CA ARG A 372 16.83 -16.98 11.70
C ARG A 372 16.00 -15.75 12.08
N TYR A 373 14.98 -15.95 12.90
CA TYR A 373 14.11 -14.88 13.41
C TYR A 373 14.66 -14.38 14.74
N ALA A 374 15.18 -13.17 14.74
CA ALA A 374 15.73 -12.54 15.92
C ALA A 374 14.63 -11.89 16.80
N ARG A 375 14.93 -11.73 18.08
CA ARG A 375 14.03 -11.11 19.07
C ARG A 375 14.06 -9.58 19.01
N ASP A 376 15.21 -9.03 18.65
CA ASP A 376 15.49 -7.61 18.56
C ASP A 376 16.71 -7.35 17.64
N VAL A 377 17.06 -6.07 17.48
CA VAL A 377 18.19 -5.65 16.65
C VAL A 377 19.53 -6.20 17.18
N TYR A 378 19.70 -6.30 18.49
CA TYR A 378 20.95 -6.77 19.11
C TYR A 378 21.11 -8.28 18.93
N ASP A 379 20.04 -9.04 19.16
CA ASP A 379 20.03 -10.49 18.90
C ASP A 379 20.32 -10.79 17.42
N SER A 380 19.77 -9.99 16.50
CA SER A 380 20.01 -10.16 15.06
C SER A 380 21.47 -9.95 14.67
N ALA A 381 22.17 -9.04 15.37
CA ALA A 381 23.52 -8.59 15.04
C ALA A 381 24.64 -9.44 15.65
N LEU A 382 24.32 -10.50 16.40
CA LEU A 382 25.33 -11.35 17.02
C LEU A 382 26.20 -12.08 16.00
N ASP A 383 27.51 -11.75 16.00
CA ASP A 383 28.56 -12.39 15.19
C ASP A 383 28.27 -12.34 13.67
N VAL A 384 27.70 -11.22 13.18
CA VAL A 384 27.41 -11.03 11.76
C VAL A 384 28.51 -10.27 11.03
N ASP A 385 28.65 -10.53 9.72
CA ASP A 385 29.59 -9.86 8.83
C ASP A 385 29.02 -8.53 8.29
N ALA A 386 27.70 -8.33 8.33
CA ALA A 386 27.05 -7.07 7.94
C ALA A 386 25.65 -6.94 8.56
N ILE A 387 25.22 -5.68 8.72
CA ILE A 387 23.86 -5.30 9.04
C ILE A 387 23.27 -4.55 7.83
N PHE A 388 22.10 -4.97 7.37
CA PHE A 388 21.33 -4.27 6.36
C PHE A 388 20.14 -3.56 7.00
N HIS A 389 20.01 -2.28 6.76
CA HIS A 389 18.85 -1.49 7.15
C HIS A 389 17.96 -1.26 5.91
N VAL A 390 16.78 -1.88 5.88
CA VAL A 390 15.92 -1.93 4.69
C VAL A 390 14.62 -1.16 4.87
N THR A 391 14.09 -1.11 6.10
CA THR A 391 12.87 -0.37 6.42
C THR A 391 13.13 0.59 7.57
N GLU A 392 12.79 1.86 7.38
CA GLU A 392 13.15 2.97 8.26
C GLU A 392 12.27 3.10 9.51
N TRP A 393 12.09 2.00 10.26
CA TRP A 393 11.38 2.01 11.53
C TRP A 393 12.03 2.99 12.54
N LYS A 394 11.20 3.72 13.28
CA LYS A 394 11.70 4.61 14.35
C LYS A 394 12.55 3.88 15.38
N ALA A 395 12.20 2.61 15.67
CA ALA A 395 12.91 1.76 16.61
C ALA A 395 14.37 1.47 16.21
N PHE A 396 14.73 1.64 14.93
CA PHE A 396 16.09 1.39 14.43
C PHE A 396 16.98 2.64 14.44
N ARG A 397 16.43 3.82 14.66
CA ARG A 397 17.15 5.09 14.45
C ARG A 397 18.26 5.35 15.46
N MET A 398 18.08 4.89 16.69
CA MET A 398 19.01 5.19 17.80
C MET A 398 19.34 3.93 18.61
N PRO A 399 19.92 2.90 18.01
CA PRO A 399 20.41 1.77 18.78
C PRO A 399 21.68 2.15 19.54
N ALA A 400 22.07 1.34 20.51
CA ALA A 400 23.36 1.50 21.17
C ALA A 400 24.49 1.00 20.25
N TRP A 401 25.00 1.87 19.38
CA TRP A 401 26.01 1.55 18.36
C TRP A 401 27.26 0.89 18.91
N GLU A 402 27.71 1.32 20.09
CA GLU A 402 28.89 0.73 20.78
C GLU A 402 28.63 -0.73 21.20
N VAL A 403 27.38 -1.07 21.58
CA VAL A 403 27.00 -2.45 21.90
C VAL A 403 26.99 -3.28 20.62
N LEU A 404 26.39 -2.77 19.56
CA LEU A 404 26.35 -3.41 18.24
C LEU A 404 27.77 -3.65 17.70
N HIS A 405 28.65 -2.65 17.77
CA HIS A 405 30.04 -2.77 17.31
C HIS A 405 30.79 -3.92 18.00
N ARG A 406 30.55 -4.13 19.29
CA ARG A 406 31.14 -5.26 20.03
C ARG A 406 30.49 -6.61 19.73
N SER A 407 29.29 -6.61 19.20
CA SER A 407 28.50 -7.83 18.93
C SER A 407 28.72 -8.38 17.52
N VAL A 408 29.08 -7.53 16.57
CA VAL A 408 29.29 -7.93 15.17
C VAL A 408 30.70 -8.49 14.95
N LYS A 409 30.85 -9.36 13.96
CA LYS A 409 32.15 -9.85 13.50
C LYS A 409 32.85 -8.85 12.60
N THR A 410 32.11 -8.21 11.70
CA THR A 410 32.60 -7.12 10.85
C THR A 410 31.67 -5.92 11.03
N PRO A 411 32.18 -4.74 11.43
CA PRO A 411 31.35 -3.56 11.65
C PRO A 411 31.00 -2.88 10.31
N LEU A 412 30.17 -3.57 9.51
CA LEU A 412 29.62 -3.09 8.24
C LEU A 412 28.13 -2.83 8.38
N LEU A 413 27.70 -1.60 8.12
CA LEU A 413 26.28 -1.19 8.05
C LEU A 413 25.97 -0.74 6.62
N ILE A 414 24.98 -1.37 6.01
CA ILE A 414 24.49 -1.02 4.67
C ILE A 414 23.09 -0.43 4.84
N ASP A 415 22.98 0.89 4.73
CA ASP A 415 21.76 1.65 4.96
C ASP A 415 21.01 1.92 3.65
N GLY A 416 19.95 1.17 3.43
CA GLY A 416 19.10 1.27 2.24
C GLY A 416 18.08 2.40 2.27
N ARG A 417 18.06 3.23 3.32
CA ARG A 417 17.09 4.32 3.49
C ARG A 417 17.72 5.68 3.79
N ASN A 418 19.04 5.74 3.88
CA ASN A 418 19.78 6.96 4.19
C ASN A 418 19.29 7.65 5.47
N VAL A 419 19.08 6.87 6.53
CA VAL A 419 18.52 7.33 7.81
C VAL A 419 19.62 7.68 8.81
N PHE A 420 20.78 7.04 8.69
CA PHE A 420 21.87 7.21 9.65
C PHE A 420 22.84 8.31 9.17
N ASP A 421 23.19 9.16 10.12
CA ASP A 421 24.21 10.21 9.94
C ASP A 421 25.60 9.67 10.35
N THR A 422 26.31 10.38 11.22
CA THR A 422 27.69 10.04 11.62
C THR A 422 27.79 9.03 12.76
N ASP A 423 26.73 8.82 13.56
CA ASP A 423 26.77 8.02 14.78
C ASP A 423 27.32 6.59 14.59
N PRO A 424 26.93 5.83 13.54
CA PRO A 424 27.53 4.52 13.28
C PRO A 424 29.03 4.60 12.98
N VAL A 425 29.45 5.61 12.23
CA VAL A 425 30.86 5.81 11.85
C VAL A 425 31.69 6.18 13.08
N GLU A 426 31.17 7.05 13.96
CA GLU A 426 31.83 7.41 15.22
C GLU A 426 31.99 6.22 16.15
N ALA A 427 31.04 5.26 16.10
CA ALA A 427 31.11 4.00 16.82
C ALA A 427 32.01 2.94 16.14
N GLY A 428 32.61 3.24 14.98
CA GLY A 428 33.58 2.38 14.29
C GLY A 428 33.01 1.50 13.17
N PHE A 429 31.76 1.75 12.73
CA PHE A 429 31.20 1.06 11.56
C PHE A 429 31.68 1.64 10.25
N THR A 430 31.90 0.78 9.25
CA THR A 430 31.87 1.19 7.86
C THR A 430 30.41 1.37 7.44
N LEU A 431 30.02 2.57 7.05
CA LEU A 431 28.66 2.90 6.60
C LEU A 431 28.62 2.99 5.09
N LEU A 432 27.80 2.16 4.45
CA LEU A 432 27.49 2.24 3.02
C LEU A 432 26.05 2.68 2.84
N GLN A 433 25.83 3.77 2.14
CA GLN A 433 24.53 4.35 1.86
C GLN A 433 24.24 4.42 0.36
N ILE A 434 23.06 4.87 -0.03
CA ILE A 434 22.66 5.02 -1.43
C ILE A 434 22.85 6.47 -1.86
N GLY A 435 23.73 6.69 -2.85
CA GLY A 435 23.98 8.02 -3.40
C GLY A 435 24.84 8.92 -2.54
N GLN A 436 25.72 8.32 -1.71
CA GLN A 436 26.69 9.03 -0.87
C GLN A 436 28.07 8.36 -0.94
#